data_c7d0d8fb489beaa04fc5345df60e80cc
#
_entry.id   c7d0d8fb489beaa04fc5345df60e80cc
#
_cell.length_a   1.000
_cell.length_b   1.000
_cell.length_c   1.000
_cell.angle_alpha   90.00
_cell.angle_beta   90.00
_cell.angle_gamma   90.00
#
_symmetry.space_group_name_H-M   'P 1'
#
loop_
_entity.id
_entity.type
_entity.pdbx_description
1 polymer ?
#
loop_
_entity_poly.entity_id
_entity_poly.type
_entity_poly.pdbx_seq_one_letter_code
_entity_poly.pdbx_strand_id
1 'polypeptide(L)'
;MHFDVLAEIQKRLPGFALVMHGSSSVPQDEVSRINAAGGQMGGAKGVNADEFKRAATLGVTKINIDTDGRLVWCRVHRESFRDDPKNFDLRPPGKVFMKEYAKFIAHKNEKLGSAGMLDEVRKVV
;
A
#
# COMPACT_ATOMS: atom_id res chain seq x y z
N MET A 1 8.14 5.56 12.63
CA MET A 1 9.00 4.34 12.51
C MET A 1 10.22 4.52 13.40
N HIS A 2 10.78 3.43 13.98
CA HIS A 2 11.97 3.46 14.85
C HIS A 2 13.24 3.30 14.01
N PHE A 3 13.71 4.40 13.45
CA PHE A 3 14.91 4.41 12.59
C PHE A 3 16.21 4.14 13.35
N ASP A 4 16.26 4.51 14.62
CA ASP A 4 17.35 4.22 15.55
C ASP A 4 17.58 2.71 15.69
N VAL A 5 16.50 1.93 15.78
CA VAL A 5 16.56 0.46 15.82
C VAL A 5 17.08 -0.11 14.50
N LEU A 6 16.62 0.39 13.36
CA LEU A 6 17.11 -0.05 12.04
C LEU A 6 18.62 0.24 11.89
N ALA A 7 19.05 1.44 12.29
CA ALA A 7 20.46 1.82 12.23
C ALA A 7 21.33 0.93 13.13
N GLU A 8 20.87 0.60 14.34
CA GLU A 8 21.60 -0.28 15.25
C GLU A 8 21.69 -1.72 14.70
N ILE A 9 20.60 -2.22 14.04
CA ILE A 9 20.65 -3.53 13.39
C ILE A 9 21.71 -3.54 12.27
N GLN A 10 21.71 -2.54 11.39
CA GLN A 10 22.71 -2.46 10.32
C GLN A 10 24.14 -2.29 10.85
N LYS A 11 24.34 -1.64 11.98
CA LYS A 11 25.63 -1.54 12.64
C LYS A 11 26.13 -2.90 13.14
N ARG A 12 25.25 -3.72 13.72
CA ARG A 12 25.59 -5.05 14.23
C ARG A 12 25.67 -6.13 13.14
N LEU A 13 24.84 -5.99 12.12
CA LEU A 13 24.70 -6.94 11.01
C LEU A 13 24.78 -6.18 9.67
N PRO A 14 25.97 -5.69 9.28
CA PRO A 14 26.13 -4.90 8.06
C PRO A 14 25.66 -5.65 6.82
N GLY A 15 24.82 -5.03 6.00
CA GLY A 15 24.30 -5.61 4.76
C GLY A 15 23.21 -6.67 4.95
N PHE A 16 22.76 -6.92 6.17
CA PHE A 16 21.67 -7.87 6.41
C PHE A 16 20.35 -7.31 5.91
N ALA A 17 19.68 -8.06 5.02
CA ALA A 17 18.41 -7.69 4.42
C ALA A 17 17.25 -7.84 5.42
N LEU A 18 16.44 -6.80 5.58
CA LEU A 18 15.31 -6.78 6.50
C LEU A 18 13.98 -6.78 5.74
N VAL A 19 12.98 -7.46 6.32
CA VAL A 19 11.59 -7.44 5.86
C VAL A 19 10.72 -6.71 6.89
N MET A 20 9.97 -5.72 6.44
CA MET A 20 9.06 -4.97 7.28
C MET A 20 7.65 -5.53 7.15
N HIS A 21 7.05 -5.91 8.30
CA HIS A 21 5.67 -6.35 8.43
C HIS A 21 4.78 -5.29 9.09
N GLY A 22 3.45 -5.43 8.95
CA GLY A 22 2.50 -4.49 9.53
C GLY A 22 2.61 -3.07 8.95
N SER A 23 2.97 -2.95 7.68
CA SER A 23 3.43 -1.70 7.06
C SER A 23 2.40 -1.03 6.17
N SER A 24 1.12 -1.41 6.25
CA SER A 24 0.05 -0.70 5.56
C SER A 24 -0.08 0.72 6.07
N SER A 25 -0.31 1.67 5.17
CA SER A 25 -0.40 3.10 5.52
C SER A 25 -1.80 3.55 5.92
N VAL A 26 -2.81 2.73 5.61
CA VAL A 26 -4.23 3.01 5.89
C VAL A 26 -4.62 4.42 5.42
N PRO A 27 -4.65 4.67 4.09
CA PRO A 27 -4.95 5.99 3.55
C PRO A 27 -6.31 6.49 4.05
N GLN A 28 -6.34 7.66 4.66
CA GLN A 28 -7.54 8.18 5.32
C GLN A 28 -8.62 8.65 4.33
N ASP A 29 -8.25 8.98 3.11
CA ASP A 29 -9.18 9.24 2.01
C ASP A 29 -9.95 7.97 1.61
N GLU A 30 -9.30 6.82 1.54
CA GLU A 30 -9.97 5.53 1.31
C GLU A 30 -10.95 5.20 2.44
N VAL A 31 -10.53 5.38 3.70
CA VAL A 31 -11.37 5.16 4.88
C VAL A 31 -12.60 6.09 4.85
N SER A 32 -12.40 7.37 4.55
CA SER A 32 -13.48 8.36 4.46
C SER A 32 -14.50 7.99 3.38
N ARG A 33 -14.03 7.58 2.20
CA ARG A 33 -14.89 7.17 1.08
C ARG A 33 -15.64 5.87 1.39
N ILE A 34 -15.00 4.90 2.04
CA ILE A 34 -15.65 3.67 2.51
C ILE A 34 -16.79 4.02 3.47
N ASN A 35 -16.55 4.90 4.44
CA ASN A 35 -17.56 5.30 5.42
C ASN A 35 -18.71 6.07 4.76
N ALA A 36 -18.43 6.96 3.81
CA ALA A 36 -19.45 7.65 3.02
C ALA A 36 -20.31 6.71 2.16
N ALA A 37 -19.81 5.51 1.88
CA ALA A 37 -20.51 4.44 1.16
C ALA A 37 -21.06 3.35 2.11
N GLY A 38 -21.44 3.71 3.34
CA GLY A 38 -22.07 2.82 4.32
C GLY A 38 -21.10 1.91 5.08
N GLY A 39 -19.79 2.18 5.04
CA GLY A 39 -18.83 1.53 5.90
C GLY A 39 -18.83 2.10 7.32
N GLN A 40 -18.23 1.39 8.25
CA GLN A 40 -18.09 1.80 9.65
C GLN A 40 -16.64 1.55 10.11
N MET A 41 -15.69 2.07 9.35
CA MET A 41 -14.28 1.92 9.73
C MET A 41 -13.93 2.96 10.80
N GLY A 42 -13.47 2.47 11.94
CA GLY A 42 -12.95 3.31 13.03
C GLY A 42 -11.59 3.91 12.70
N GLY A 43 -11.02 4.67 13.65
CA GLY A 43 -9.80 5.46 13.50
C GLY A 43 -8.50 4.68 13.33
N ALA A 44 -8.50 3.60 12.56
CA ALA A 44 -7.29 2.86 12.23
C ALA A 44 -6.29 3.77 11.50
N LYS A 45 -5.04 3.76 11.97
CA LYS A 45 -3.92 4.48 11.35
C LYS A 45 -2.82 3.49 11.04
N GLY A 46 -2.13 3.69 9.93
CA GLY A 46 -0.98 2.91 9.53
C GLY A 46 0.33 3.67 9.64
N VAL A 47 1.35 3.16 8.99
CA VAL A 47 2.66 3.79 8.91
C VAL A 47 2.67 4.92 7.87
N ASN A 48 3.55 5.89 8.07
CA ASN A 48 3.76 6.92 7.06
C ASN A 48 4.56 6.33 5.87
N ALA A 49 3.92 6.24 4.69
CA ALA A 49 4.54 5.71 3.48
C ALA A 49 5.74 6.55 2.97
N ASP A 50 5.83 7.83 3.33
CA ASP A 50 6.97 8.69 2.98
C ASP A 50 8.27 8.27 3.68
N GLU A 51 8.16 7.47 4.74
CA GLU A 51 9.30 6.92 5.47
C GLU A 51 9.91 5.67 4.82
N PHE A 52 9.25 5.04 3.84
CA PHE A 52 9.70 3.79 3.23
C PHE A 52 11.07 3.91 2.56
N LYS A 53 11.31 4.98 1.80
CA LYS A 53 12.62 5.21 1.16
C LYS A 53 13.75 5.32 2.18
N ARG A 54 13.49 6.01 3.30
CA ARG A 54 14.46 6.10 4.39
C ARG A 54 14.70 4.74 5.06
N ALA A 55 13.67 3.94 5.24
CA ALA A 55 13.82 2.59 5.76
C ALA A 55 14.68 1.71 4.83
N ALA A 56 14.52 1.86 3.51
CA ALA A 56 15.31 1.13 2.52
C ALA A 56 16.81 1.47 2.64
N THR A 57 17.20 2.72 2.90
CA THR A 57 18.61 3.08 3.13
C THR A 57 19.19 2.47 4.40
N LEU A 58 18.37 1.93 5.28
CA LEU A 58 18.75 1.25 6.53
C LEU A 58 18.52 -0.27 6.45
N GLY A 59 18.56 -0.84 5.25
CA GLY A 59 18.54 -2.29 5.03
C GLY A 59 17.16 -2.93 4.90
N VAL A 60 16.08 -2.17 4.87
CA VAL A 60 14.75 -2.73 4.58
C VAL A 60 14.65 -2.96 3.06
N THR A 61 14.63 -4.23 2.66
CA THR A 61 14.60 -4.65 1.24
C THR A 61 13.21 -5.11 0.78
N LYS A 62 12.30 -5.36 1.71
CA LYS A 62 10.92 -5.77 1.42
C LYS A 62 9.96 -5.14 2.44
N ILE A 63 8.82 -4.66 1.95
CA ILE A 63 7.75 -4.08 2.76
C ILE A 63 6.44 -4.79 2.42
N ASN A 64 5.80 -5.40 3.42
CA ASN A 64 4.51 -6.07 3.25
C ASN A 64 3.37 -5.08 3.44
N ILE A 65 2.57 -4.88 2.38
CA ILE A 65 1.41 -3.99 2.36
C ILE A 65 0.21 -4.79 1.87
N ASP A 66 -0.78 -5.03 2.72
CA ASP A 66 -2.00 -5.76 2.40
C ASP A 66 -3.25 -4.90 2.59
N THR A 67 -3.44 -4.35 3.80
CA THR A 67 -4.66 -3.61 4.17
C THR A 67 -4.99 -2.50 3.17
N ASP A 68 -4.00 -1.75 2.70
CA ASP A 68 -4.23 -0.65 1.77
C ASP A 68 -4.90 -1.12 0.47
N GLY A 69 -4.50 -2.29 -0.07
CA GLY A 69 -5.14 -2.88 -1.24
C GLY A 69 -6.57 -3.34 -0.98
N ARG A 70 -6.83 -3.90 0.21
CA ARG A 70 -8.19 -4.26 0.64
C ARG A 70 -9.10 -3.05 0.79
N LEU A 71 -8.56 -1.90 1.23
CA LEU A 71 -9.32 -0.65 1.30
C LEU A 71 -9.79 -0.19 -0.09
N VAL A 72 -8.90 -0.22 -1.09
CA VAL A 72 -9.27 0.10 -2.48
C VAL A 72 -10.38 -0.82 -2.97
N TRP A 73 -10.27 -2.13 -2.73
CA TRP A 73 -11.31 -3.09 -3.09
C TRP A 73 -12.64 -2.78 -2.41
N CYS A 74 -12.61 -2.59 -1.09
CA CYS A 74 -13.79 -2.31 -0.28
C CYS A 74 -14.48 -1.01 -0.74
N ARG A 75 -13.72 0.06 -0.95
CA ARG A 75 -14.23 1.34 -1.45
C ARG A 75 -14.93 1.18 -2.79
N VAL A 76 -14.26 0.61 -3.77
CA VAL A 76 -14.81 0.48 -5.12
C VAL A 76 -16.14 -0.28 -5.13
N HIS A 77 -16.20 -1.40 -4.42
CA HIS A 77 -17.43 -2.21 -4.39
C HIS A 77 -18.56 -1.50 -3.62
N ARG A 78 -18.26 -0.86 -2.50
CA ARG A 78 -19.25 -0.12 -1.74
C ARG A 78 -19.80 1.08 -2.53
N GLU A 79 -18.94 1.86 -3.17
CA GLU A 79 -19.35 2.96 -4.04
C GLU A 79 -20.21 2.44 -5.20
N SER A 80 -19.80 1.37 -5.87
CA SER A 80 -20.53 0.79 -6.99
C SER A 80 -21.94 0.33 -6.60
N PHE A 81 -22.10 -0.36 -5.47
CA PHE A 81 -23.40 -0.84 -5.02
C PHE A 81 -24.28 0.26 -4.40
N ARG A 82 -23.68 1.30 -3.83
CA ARG A 82 -24.41 2.50 -3.41
C ARG A 82 -25.00 3.24 -4.61
N ASP A 83 -24.18 3.41 -5.66
CA ASP A 83 -24.52 4.22 -6.84
C ASP A 83 -25.47 3.47 -7.80
N ASP A 84 -25.37 2.13 -7.84
CA ASP A 84 -26.30 1.26 -8.57
C ASP A 84 -26.72 0.06 -7.69
N PRO A 85 -27.70 0.25 -6.78
CA PRO A 85 -28.12 -0.79 -5.84
C PRO A 85 -28.84 -1.97 -6.49
N LYS A 86 -29.20 -1.88 -7.76
CA LYS A 86 -29.80 -2.99 -8.52
C LYS A 86 -28.76 -3.87 -9.19
N ASN A 87 -27.50 -3.42 -9.23
CA ASN A 87 -26.42 -4.18 -9.86
C ASN A 87 -26.10 -5.43 -9.03
N PHE A 88 -26.15 -6.58 -9.68
CA PHE A 88 -25.69 -7.87 -9.14
C PHE A 88 -24.55 -8.46 -9.97
N ASP A 89 -24.15 -7.79 -11.06
CA ASP A 89 -23.06 -8.22 -11.92
C ASP A 89 -21.71 -7.73 -11.37
N LEU A 90 -20.78 -8.66 -11.15
CA LEU A 90 -19.45 -8.37 -10.62
C LEU A 90 -18.51 -7.73 -11.64
N ARG A 91 -18.81 -7.82 -12.94
CA ARG A 91 -17.92 -7.33 -14.00
C ARG A 91 -17.73 -5.82 -14.01
N PRO A 92 -18.79 -4.98 -13.87
CA PRO A 92 -18.61 -3.52 -13.83
C PRO A 92 -17.75 -3.08 -12.64
N PRO A 93 -18.03 -3.42 -11.37
CA PRO A 93 -17.18 -3.04 -10.26
C PRO A 93 -15.77 -3.65 -10.34
N GLY A 94 -15.63 -4.86 -10.89
CA GLY A 94 -14.33 -5.49 -11.13
C GLY A 94 -13.44 -4.70 -12.09
N LYS A 95 -14.00 -4.17 -13.19
CA LYS A 95 -13.27 -3.30 -14.13
C LYS A 95 -12.82 -2.00 -13.46
N VAL A 96 -13.68 -1.38 -12.67
CA VAL A 96 -13.33 -0.18 -11.89
C VAL A 96 -12.23 -0.51 -10.90
N PHE A 97 -12.35 -1.61 -10.17
CA PHE A 97 -11.33 -2.05 -9.22
C PHE A 97 -9.97 -2.26 -9.89
N MET A 98 -9.90 -2.96 -11.00
CA MET A 98 -8.63 -3.16 -11.72
C MET A 98 -7.94 -1.84 -12.07
N LYS A 99 -8.69 -0.86 -12.55
CA LYS A 99 -8.18 0.48 -12.89
C LYS A 99 -7.66 1.21 -11.65
N GLU A 100 -8.42 1.23 -10.57
CA GLU A 100 -8.07 1.91 -9.33
C GLU A 100 -6.90 1.20 -8.61
N TYR A 101 -6.88 -0.13 -8.65
CA TYR A 101 -5.80 -0.91 -8.08
C TYR A 101 -4.47 -0.73 -8.84
N ALA A 102 -4.51 -0.60 -10.16
CA ALA A 102 -3.32 -0.27 -10.94
C ALA A 102 -2.73 1.09 -10.53
N LYS A 103 -3.57 2.11 -10.32
CA LYS A 103 -3.12 3.42 -9.79
C LYS A 103 -2.52 3.29 -8.39
N PHE A 104 -3.16 2.52 -7.53
CA PHE A 104 -2.67 2.24 -6.19
C PHE A 104 -1.28 1.60 -6.22
N ILE A 105 -1.07 0.56 -7.04
CA ILE A 105 0.23 -0.11 -7.18
C ILE A 105 1.29 0.85 -7.74
N ALA A 106 0.96 1.66 -8.75
CA ALA A 106 1.89 2.66 -9.31
C ALA A 106 2.35 3.64 -8.22
N HIS A 107 1.40 4.19 -7.44
CA HIS A 107 1.72 5.08 -6.32
C HIS A 107 2.58 4.39 -5.24
N LYS A 108 2.30 3.13 -4.91
CA LYS A 108 3.14 2.38 -3.95
C LYS A 108 4.55 2.17 -4.47
N ASN A 109 4.72 1.87 -5.76
CA ASN A 109 6.04 1.74 -6.38
C ASN A 109 6.86 3.05 -6.27
N GLU A 110 6.22 4.21 -6.42
CA GLU A 110 6.87 5.51 -6.21
C GLU A 110 7.33 5.67 -4.75
N LYS A 111 6.45 5.37 -3.78
CA LYS A 111 6.77 5.47 -2.34
C LYS A 111 7.86 4.48 -1.90
N LEU A 112 7.87 3.30 -2.48
CA LEU A 112 8.88 2.27 -2.22
C LEU A 112 10.22 2.56 -2.93
N GLY A 113 10.25 3.46 -3.92
CA GLY A 113 11.45 3.75 -4.71
C GLY A 113 11.75 2.72 -5.80
N SER A 114 10.80 1.83 -6.12
CA SER A 114 10.94 0.82 -7.19
C SER A 114 10.45 1.31 -8.56
N ALA A 115 9.74 2.44 -8.62
CA ALA A 115 9.33 3.03 -9.89
C ALA A 115 10.56 3.44 -10.73
N GLY A 116 10.55 3.09 -12.02
CA GLY A 116 11.64 3.42 -12.95
C GLY A 116 12.90 2.57 -12.82
N MET A 117 12.92 1.54 -11.96
CA MET A 117 14.12 0.73 -11.68
C MET A 117 14.27 -0.50 -12.60
N LEU A 118 13.40 -0.68 -13.60
CA LEU A 118 13.38 -1.89 -14.43
C LEU A 118 14.72 -2.15 -15.14
N ASP A 119 15.37 -1.11 -15.66
CA ASP A 119 16.63 -1.27 -16.38
C ASP A 119 17.80 -1.61 -15.44
N GLU A 120 17.76 -1.12 -14.21
CA GLU A 120 18.73 -1.51 -13.18
C GLU A 120 18.55 -2.97 -12.75
N VAL A 121 17.30 -3.41 -12.57
CA VAL A 121 16.99 -4.82 -12.25
C VAL A 121 17.48 -5.75 -13.37
N ARG A 122 17.26 -5.40 -14.64
CA ARG A 122 17.72 -6.21 -15.80
C ARG A 122 19.23 -6.40 -15.88
N LYS A 123 20.02 -5.55 -15.25
CA LYS A 123 21.50 -5.69 -15.22
C LYS A 123 21.96 -6.76 -14.23
N VAL A 124 21.12 -7.16 -13.28
CA VAL A 124 21.49 -8.08 -12.19
C VAL A 124 20.72 -9.40 -12.22
N VAL A 125 19.80 -9.54 -13.17
CA VAL A 125 19.04 -10.76 -13.49
C VAL A 125 19.41 -11.21 -14.90
#